data_f63c87776c510d0e751bb2c15ff705b8
#
_entry.id   f63c87776c510d0e751bb2c15ff705b8
#
_cell.length_a   1.000
_cell.length_b   1.000
_cell.length_c   1.000
_cell.angle_alpha   90.00
_cell.angle_beta   90.00
_cell.angle_gamma   90.00
#
_symmetry.space_group_name_H-M   'P 1'
#
loop_
_entity.id
_entity.type
_entity.pdbx_description
1 polymer ?
#
loop_
_entity_poly.entity_id
_entity_poly.type
_entity_poly.pdbx_seq_one_letter_code
_entity_poly.pdbx_strand_id
1 'polypeptide(L)'
;MDDAIAISRHDDCPEDAARIVDTGLGEANDAAAPLHEVRPISCFARLSSGEVIGGAVGRTWGACCELQQLWVSPSYRRRGLGARLVREFEAHAQARGCERFYLETFSFQSPSLYRSLGYVAAYEHAVYPHGIVKYVMVKPAPATTPRTSSP
;
A
#
# COMPACT_ATOMS: atom_id res chain seq x y z
N MET A 1 21.98 -28.99 -29.19
CA MET A 1 21.81 -29.84 -27.99
C MET A 1 20.90 -29.09 -27.06
N ASP A 2 19.72 -29.63 -26.81
CA ASP A 2 18.85 -29.06 -25.77
C ASP A 2 19.46 -29.41 -24.42
N ASP A 3 19.82 -28.40 -23.65
CA ASP A 3 20.24 -28.58 -22.28
C ASP A 3 19.06 -29.15 -21.47
N ALA A 4 19.28 -30.23 -20.75
CA ALA A 4 18.27 -30.83 -19.91
C ALA A 4 17.87 -29.88 -18.80
N ILE A 5 16.58 -29.47 -18.74
CA ILE A 5 16.07 -28.61 -17.71
C ILE A 5 15.72 -29.42 -16.47
N ALA A 6 16.32 -29.06 -15.34
CA ALA A 6 16.00 -29.65 -14.03
C ALA A 6 15.37 -28.57 -13.12
N ILE A 7 14.34 -28.94 -12.39
CA ILE A 7 13.69 -28.07 -11.41
C ILE A 7 14.03 -28.57 -10.01
N SER A 8 14.64 -27.70 -9.20
CA SER A 8 14.95 -27.98 -7.80
C SER A 8 13.91 -27.39 -6.86
N ARG A 9 13.75 -27.99 -5.67
CA ARG A 9 12.84 -27.54 -4.62
C ARG A 9 13.64 -27.12 -3.39
N HIS A 10 13.23 -26.04 -2.76
CA HIS A 10 13.90 -25.48 -1.60
C HIS A 10 12.85 -25.06 -0.56
N ASP A 11 13.11 -25.35 0.71
CA ASP A 11 12.29 -24.88 1.84
C ASP A 11 12.75 -23.49 2.33
N ASP A 12 13.86 -23.01 1.82
CA ASP A 12 14.40 -21.66 1.98
C ASP A 12 14.32 -20.89 0.66
N CYS A 13 14.94 -19.74 0.59
CA CYS A 13 15.02 -18.91 -0.62
C CYS A 13 16.50 -18.57 -0.90
N PRO A 14 17.21 -19.39 -1.70
CA PRO A 14 18.61 -19.11 -2.04
C PRO A 14 18.76 -17.74 -2.71
N GLU A 15 19.52 -16.86 -2.08
CA GLU A 15 19.62 -15.44 -2.46
C GLU A 15 20.08 -15.23 -3.91
N ASP A 16 21.08 -15.98 -4.35
CA ASP A 16 21.64 -15.81 -5.70
C ASP A 16 20.63 -16.17 -6.78
N ALA A 17 19.91 -17.27 -6.59
CA ALA A 17 18.84 -17.68 -7.52
C ALA A 17 17.65 -16.70 -7.48
N ALA A 18 17.26 -16.27 -6.29
CA ALA A 18 16.17 -15.29 -6.11
C ALA A 18 16.50 -13.96 -6.79
N ARG A 19 17.75 -13.50 -6.70
CA ARG A 19 18.21 -12.27 -7.36
C ARG A 19 18.12 -12.35 -8.87
N ILE A 20 18.41 -13.50 -9.45
CA ILE A 20 18.27 -13.72 -10.90
C ILE A 20 16.80 -13.60 -11.33
N VAL A 21 15.89 -14.18 -10.55
CA VAL A 21 14.45 -14.09 -10.80
C VAL A 21 13.97 -12.64 -10.66
N ASP A 22 14.38 -11.95 -9.62
CA ASP A 22 14.00 -10.54 -9.37
C ASP A 22 14.48 -9.63 -10.51
N THR A 23 15.74 -9.77 -10.93
CA THR A 23 16.30 -9.01 -12.04
C THR A 23 15.58 -9.29 -13.35
N GLY A 24 15.35 -10.57 -13.68
CA GLY A 24 14.66 -10.95 -14.91
C GLY A 24 13.20 -10.48 -14.94
N LEU A 25 12.50 -10.56 -13.82
CA LEU A 25 11.14 -10.04 -13.69
C LEU A 25 11.12 -8.51 -13.83
N GLY A 26 12.07 -7.83 -13.19
CA GLY A 26 12.21 -6.37 -13.29
C GLY A 26 12.41 -5.90 -14.72
N GLU A 27 13.32 -6.54 -15.47
CA GLU A 27 13.56 -6.24 -16.88
C GLU A 27 12.32 -6.48 -17.74
N ALA A 28 11.61 -7.59 -17.53
CA ALA A 28 10.39 -7.90 -18.25
C ALA A 28 9.28 -6.88 -17.96
N ASN A 29 9.14 -6.47 -16.71
CA ASN A 29 8.16 -5.47 -16.28
C ASN A 29 8.47 -4.10 -16.87
N ASP A 30 9.72 -3.66 -16.83
CA ASP A 30 10.15 -2.37 -17.38
C ASP A 30 9.93 -2.29 -18.90
N ALA A 31 10.08 -3.42 -19.59
CA ALA A 31 9.80 -3.50 -21.03
C ALA A 31 8.29 -3.50 -21.35
N ALA A 32 7.46 -3.98 -20.41
CA ALA A 32 6.01 -4.15 -20.60
C ALA A 32 5.18 -2.94 -20.18
N ALA A 33 5.65 -2.16 -19.20
CA ALA A 33 4.90 -1.06 -18.61
C ALA A 33 5.83 0.09 -18.17
N PRO A 34 5.32 1.34 -18.14
CA PRO A 34 6.11 2.50 -17.74
C PRO A 34 6.24 2.59 -16.21
N LEU A 35 6.92 1.62 -15.58
CA LEU A 35 7.07 1.53 -14.13
C LEU A 35 7.88 2.68 -13.52
N HIS A 36 8.61 3.46 -14.34
CA HIS A 36 9.26 4.70 -13.91
C HIS A 36 8.26 5.77 -13.45
N GLU A 37 6.98 5.64 -13.81
CA GLU A 37 5.90 6.52 -13.34
C GLU A 37 5.47 6.20 -11.90
N VAL A 38 5.80 5.01 -11.39
CA VAL A 38 5.55 4.64 -9.98
C VAL A 38 6.47 5.46 -9.09
N ARG A 39 5.89 6.22 -8.17
CA ARG A 39 6.62 7.15 -7.31
C ARG A 39 6.37 6.85 -5.83
N PRO A 40 7.42 6.83 -5.00
CA PRO A 40 7.22 6.73 -3.56
C PRO A 40 6.50 7.96 -3.00
N ILE A 41 5.75 7.75 -1.92
CA ILE A 41 5.09 8.80 -1.16
C ILE A 41 5.11 8.45 0.31
N SER A 42 5.34 9.42 1.16
CA SER A 42 5.39 9.21 2.61
C SER A 42 5.10 10.49 3.37
N CYS A 43 4.66 10.33 4.63
CA CYS A 43 4.64 11.40 5.61
C CYS A 43 5.01 10.85 6.98
N PHE A 44 5.63 11.67 7.81
CA PHE A 44 6.15 11.27 9.11
C PHE A 44 5.74 12.26 10.19
N ALA A 45 5.42 11.72 11.37
CA ALA A 45 5.28 12.50 12.59
C ALA A 45 6.62 12.51 13.34
N ARG A 46 7.10 13.71 13.67
CA ARG A 46 8.37 13.92 14.37
C ARG A 46 8.17 14.75 15.62
N LEU A 47 8.95 14.46 16.64
CA LEU A 47 9.12 15.34 17.78
C LEU A 47 10.02 16.54 17.39
N SER A 48 10.06 17.56 18.25
CA SER A 48 10.96 18.71 18.05
C SER A 48 12.45 18.32 18.01
N SER A 49 12.80 17.18 18.61
CA SER A 49 14.14 16.56 18.54
C SER A 49 14.49 16.00 17.15
N GLY A 50 13.48 15.84 16.27
CA GLY A 50 13.61 15.16 14.98
C GLY A 50 13.30 13.67 15.03
N GLU A 51 13.09 13.09 16.21
CA GLU A 51 12.73 11.67 16.38
C GLU A 51 11.43 11.36 15.66
N VAL A 52 11.42 10.30 14.83
CA VAL A 52 10.23 9.82 14.14
C VAL A 52 9.41 8.95 15.10
N ILE A 53 8.18 9.35 15.35
CA ILE A 53 7.24 8.64 16.23
C ILE A 53 6.07 8.00 15.49
N GLY A 54 5.99 8.19 14.19
CA GLY A 54 4.99 7.55 13.34
C GLY A 54 5.20 7.92 11.89
N GLY A 55 4.54 7.19 11.00
CA GLY A 55 4.64 7.46 9.57
C GLY A 55 3.68 6.63 8.74
N ALA A 56 3.40 7.13 7.55
CA ALA A 56 2.68 6.46 6.49
C ALA A 56 3.56 6.43 5.24
N VAL A 57 3.72 5.26 4.66
CA VAL A 57 4.59 5.02 3.51
C VAL A 57 3.82 4.26 2.44
N GLY A 58 3.98 4.64 1.21
CA GLY A 58 3.34 3.98 0.09
C GLY A 58 3.89 4.43 -1.24
N ARG A 59 3.07 4.32 -2.27
CA ARG A 59 3.42 4.68 -3.64
C ARG A 59 2.21 5.13 -4.43
N THR A 60 2.47 5.92 -5.46
CA THR A 60 1.45 6.37 -6.41
C THR A 60 1.81 5.92 -7.82
N TRP A 61 0.79 5.60 -8.60
CA TRP A 61 0.90 5.38 -10.02
C TRP A 61 -0.33 5.98 -10.70
N GLY A 62 -0.11 7.03 -11.49
CA GLY A 62 -1.22 7.79 -12.07
C GLY A 62 -2.17 8.32 -10.98
N ALA A 63 -3.45 8.06 -11.13
CA ALA A 63 -4.49 8.47 -10.18
C ALA A 63 -4.64 7.53 -8.97
N CYS A 64 -3.83 6.47 -8.87
CA CYS A 64 -3.92 5.47 -7.82
C CYS A 64 -2.82 5.65 -6.76
N CYS A 65 -3.21 5.55 -5.50
CA CYS A 65 -2.32 5.57 -4.35
C CYS A 65 -2.51 4.31 -3.48
N GLU A 66 -1.41 3.63 -3.19
CA GLU A 66 -1.37 2.51 -2.25
C GLU A 66 -0.68 2.95 -0.96
N LEU A 67 -1.37 2.80 0.17
CA LEU A 67 -0.75 2.90 1.49
C LEU A 67 -0.21 1.52 1.87
N GLN A 68 1.11 1.41 1.94
CA GLN A 68 1.79 0.13 2.20
C GLN A 68 2.10 -0.10 3.67
N GLN A 69 2.44 0.96 4.40
CA GLN A 69 2.82 0.88 5.81
C GLN A 69 2.25 2.07 6.58
N LEU A 70 1.68 1.79 7.73
CA LEU A 70 1.28 2.78 8.73
C LEU A 70 1.74 2.31 10.10
N TRP A 71 2.48 3.15 10.80
CA TRP A 71 2.96 2.85 12.13
C TRP A 71 2.96 4.09 13.02
N VAL A 72 2.61 3.89 14.28
CA VAL A 72 2.70 4.88 15.35
C VAL A 72 3.40 4.23 16.53
N SER A 73 4.40 4.89 17.08
CA SER A 73 5.10 4.44 18.27
C SER A 73 4.11 4.17 19.41
N PRO A 74 4.25 3.05 20.15
CA PRO A 74 3.30 2.67 21.20
C PRO A 74 2.99 3.77 22.22
N SER A 75 3.99 4.57 22.61
CA SER A 75 3.83 5.68 23.55
C SER A 75 2.96 6.84 23.03
N TYR A 76 2.73 6.90 21.74
CA TYR A 76 1.99 7.97 21.06
C TYR A 76 0.67 7.49 20.44
N ARG A 77 0.30 6.24 20.68
CA ARG A 77 -0.99 5.66 20.25
C ARG A 77 -2.16 6.21 21.05
N ARG A 78 -3.38 6.01 20.52
CA ARG A 78 -4.66 6.46 21.10
C ARG A 78 -4.79 7.98 21.21
N ARG A 79 -4.08 8.73 20.40
CA ARG A 79 -4.14 10.20 20.32
C ARG A 79 -4.61 10.70 18.96
N GLY A 80 -5.13 9.80 18.11
CA GLY A 80 -5.58 10.13 16.75
C GLY A 80 -4.45 10.37 15.75
N LEU A 81 -3.20 10.04 16.08
CA LEU A 81 -2.05 10.30 15.22
C LEU A 81 -2.08 9.44 13.94
N GLY A 82 -2.50 8.18 14.05
CA GLY A 82 -2.65 7.30 12.87
C GLY A 82 -3.63 7.87 11.85
N ALA A 83 -4.79 8.35 12.29
CA ALA A 83 -5.78 9.00 11.43
C ALA A 83 -5.22 10.28 10.78
N ARG A 84 -4.49 11.09 11.54
CA ARG A 84 -3.84 12.31 11.01
C ARG A 84 -2.81 11.97 9.93
N LEU A 85 -1.99 10.96 10.16
CA LEU A 85 -1.00 10.50 9.19
C LEU A 85 -1.64 10.02 7.89
N VAL A 86 -2.72 9.25 7.97
CA VAL A 86 -3.44 8.80 6.77
C VAL A 86 -4.05 9.98 6.02
N ARG A 87 -4.66 10.94 6.72
CA ARG A 87 -5.23 12.14 6.07
C ARG A 87 -4.17 12.98 5.37
N GLU A 88 -3.02 13.20 6.01
CA GLU A 88 -1.91 13.95 5.40
C GLU A 88 -1.31 13.20 4.21
N PHE A 89 -1.18 11.89 4.33
CA PHE A 89 -0.74 11.03 3.24
C PHE A 89 -1.68 11.11 2.03
N GLU A 90 -3.00 11.01 2.27
CA GLU A 90 -4.00 11.14 1.22
C GLU A 90 -4.01 12.54 0.60
N ALA A 91 -3.92 13.59 1.41
CA ALA A 91 -3.88 14.97 0.91
C ALA A 91 -2.67 15.21 0.00
N HIS A 92 -1.51 14.65 0.38
CA HIS A 92 -0.31 14.73 -0.45
C HIS A 92 -0.46 13.95 -1.78
N ALA A 93 -1.07 12.76 -1.72
CA ALA A 93 -1.38 12.00 -2.92
C ALA A 93 -2.40 12.72 -3.82
N GLN A 94 -3.43 13.33 -3.24
CA GLN A 94 -4.39 14.14 -3.99
C GLN A 94 -3.72 15.32 -4.70
N ALA A 95 -2.74 15.96 -4.08
CA ALA A 95 -1.94 17.01 -4.71
C ALA A 95 -1.13 16.51 -5.93
N ARG A 96 -0.85 15.20 -5.99
CA ARG A 96 -0.27 14.53 -7.17
C ARG A 96 -1.31 14.12 -8.22
N GLY A 97 -2.60 14.33 -7.98
CA GLY A 97 -3.71 13.91 -8.84
C GLY A 97 -4.30 12.55 -8.52
N CYS A 98 -3.98 11.95 -7.38
CA CYS A 98 -4.59 10.68 -6.97
C CYS A 98 -6.04 10.86 -6.55
N GLU A 99 -6.90 9.96 -7.03
CA GLU A 99 -8.34 9.91 -6.75
C GLU A 99 -8.76 8.56 -6.19
N ARG A 100 -7.90 7.56 -6.26
CA ARG A 100 -8.14 6.19 -5.84
C ARG A 100 -7.13 5.79 -4.78
N PHE A 101 -7.64 5.24 -3.68
CA PHE A 101 -6.82 4.82 -2.54
C PHE A 101 -7.14 3.39 -2.19
N TYR A 102 -6.12 2.58 -1.97
CA TYR A 102 -6.28 1.23 -1.46
C TYR A 102 -5.13 0.83 -0.54
N LEU A 103 -5.37 -0.20 0.25
CA LEU A 103 -4.39 -0.79 1.13
C LEU A 103 -4.73 -2.25 1.41
N GLU A 104 -3.77 -2.98 1.93
CA GLU A 104 -3.98 -4.30 2.50
C GLU A 104 -3.70 -4.25 4.00
N THR A 105 -4.52 -4.92 4.79
CA THR A 105 -4.35 -5.01 6.24
C THR A 105 -4.84 -6.34 6.77
N PHE A 106 -4.19 -6.84 7.81
CA PHE A 106 -4.64 -8.04 8.51
C PHE A 106 -5.60 -7.69 9.64
N SER A 107 -6.45 -8.67 10.02
CA SER A 107 -7.44 -8.52 11.11
C SER A 107 -6.81 -8.16 12.46
N PHE A 108 -5.55 -8.52 12.70
CA PHE A 108 -4.82 -8.18 13.93
C PHE A 108 -4.17 -6.78 13.89
N GLN A 109 -4.22 -6.08 12.78
CA GLN A 109 -3.72 -4.72 12.62
C GLN A 109 -4.81 -3.69 12.96
N SER A 110 -5.15 -2.77 12.08
CA SER A 110 -6.09 -1.69 12.37
C SER A 110 -7.19 -1.51 11.33
N PRO A 111 -7.93 -2.57 10.94
CA PRO A 111 -8.98 -2.41 9.91
C PRO A 111 -10.08 -1.43 10.32
N SER A 112 -10.39 -1.32 11.62
CA SER A 112 -11.38 -0.36 12.13
C SER A 112 -10.96 1.10 11.93
N LEU A 113 -9.67 1.41 12.03
CA LEU A 113 -9.14 2.73 11.74
C LEU A 113 -9.45 3.12 10.28
N TYR A 114 -9.15 2.24 9.35
CA TYR A 114 -9.37 2.50 7.93
C TYR A 114 -10.85 2.62 7.59
N ARG A 115 -11.72 1.80 8.20
CA ARG A 115 -13.17 1.95 8.05
C ARG A 115 -13.65 3.32 8.54
N SER A 116 -13.12 3.80 9.67
CA SER A 116 -13.47 5.14 10.19
C SER A 116 -13.03 6.28 9.26
N LEU A 117 -12.04 6.02 8.40
CA LEU A 117 -11.54 6.97 7.40
C LEU A 117 -12.21 6.82 6.02
N GLY A 118 -13.23 5.97 5.91
CA GLY A 118 -14.01 5.79 4.69
C GLY A 118 -13.58 4.65 3.79
N TYR A 119 -12.64 3.80 4.23
CA TYR A 119 -12.27 2.59 3.50
C TYR A 119 -13.30 1.49 3.74
N VAL A 120 -13.56 0.69 2.72
CA VAL A 120 -14.40 -0.50 2.77
C VAL A 120 -13.61 -1.72 2.32
N ALA A 121 -13.93 -2.89 2.87
CA ALA A 121 -13.32 -4.13 2.45
C ALA A 121 -13.86 -4.54 1.06
N ALA A 122 -13.01 -4.50 0.04
CA ALA A 122 -13.33 -4.98 -1.30
C ALA A 122 -13.15 -6.49 -1.41
N TYR A 123 -12.24 -7.07 -0.62
CA TYR A 123 -11.98 -8.49 -0.57
C TYR A 123 -11.50 -8.90 0.82
N GLU A 124 -12.02 -10.05 1.28
CA GLU A 124 -11.62 -10.69 2.53
C GLU A 124 -11.01 -12.05 2.22
N HIS A 125 -9.79 -12.27 2.66
CA HIS A 125 -9.05 -13.50 2.46
C HIS A 125 -8.89 -14.24 3.80
N ALA A 126 -9.78 -15.18 4.08
CA ALA A 126 -9.89 -15.87 5.37
C ALA A 126 -9.27 -17.27 5.32
N VAL A 127 -8.03 -17.38 4.83
CA VAL A 127 -7.33 -18.66 4.61
C VAL A 127 -6.12 -18.85 5.53
N TYR A 128 -5.82 -17.87 6.36
CA TYR A 128 -4.68 -17.93 7.28
C TYR A 128 -5.02 -18.70 8.56
N PRO A 129 -4.01 -19.29 9.23
CA PRO A 129 -4.24 -19.94 10.52
C PRO A 129 -4.68 -18.94 11.60
N HIS A 130 -5.19 -19.44 12.70
CA HIS A 130 -5.64 -18.67 13.89
C HIS A 130 -6.81 -17.71 13.61
N GLY A 131 -7.62 -17.97 12.60
CA GLY A 131 -8.74 -17.09 12.24
C GLY A 131 -8.33 -15.72 11.70
N ILE A 132 -7.07 -15.58 11.28
CA ILE A 132 -6.54 -14.33 10.71
C ILE A 132 -7.15 -14.11 9.32
N VAL A 133 -7.62 -12.90 9.09
CA VAL A 133 -8.17 -12.46 7.80
C VAL A 133 -7.31 -11.35 7.24
N LYS A 134 -7.03 -11.42 5.94
CA LYS A 134 -6.41 -10.32 5.20
C LYS A 134 -7.51 -9.58 4.44
N TYR A 135 -7.53 -8.27 4.57
CA TYR A 135 -8.46 -7.40 3.87
C TYR A 135 -7.73 -6.61 2.79
N VAL A 136 -8.32 -6.55 1.61
CA VAL A 136 -8.01 -5.51 0.61
C VAL A 136 -9.06 -4.42 0.80
N MET A 137 -8.64 -3.25 1.21
CA MET A 137 -9.52 -2.13 1.51
C MET A 137 -9.36 -1.02 0.49
N VAL A 138 -10.48 -0.49 0.04
CA VAL A 138 -10.51 0.60 -0.93
C VAL A 138 -11.30 1.78 -0.36
N LYS A 139 -10.87 2.99 -0.69
CA LYS A 139 -11.66 4.18 -0.44
C LYS A 139 -12.47 4.47 -1.69
N PRO A 140 -13.82 4.41 -1.63
CA PRO A 140 -14.64 4.69 -2.78
C PRO A 140 -14.36 6.10 -3.33
N ALA A 141 -14.41 6.25 -4.66
CA ALA A 141 -14.36 7.57 -5.26
C ALA A 141 -15.50 8.44 -4.71
N PRO A 142 -15.25 9.73 -4.45
CA PRO A 142 -16.36 10.64 -4.12
C PRO A 142 -17.39 10.58 -5.22
N ALA A 143 -18.71 10.59 -4.84
CA ALA A 143 -19.78 10.62 -5.79
C ALA A 143 -19.60 11.84 -6.71
N THR A 144 -19.42 11.59 -8.02
CA THR A 144 -19.45 12.66 -9.01
C THR A 144 -20.87 13.20 -9.04
N THR A 145 -21.04 14.44 -8.56
CA THR A 145 -22.28 15.17 -8.82
C THR A 145 -22.40 15.29 -10.33
N PRO A 146 -23.51 14.83 -10.97
CA PRO A 146 -23.67 15.06 -12.39
C PRO A 146 -23.59 16.57 -12.62
N ARG A 147 -22.69 17.01 -13.48
CA ARG A 147 -22.76 18.38 -13.99
C ARG A 147 -24.10 18.52 -14.67
N THR A 148 -25.01 19.25 -14.05
CA THR A 148 -26.16 19.78 -14.76
C THR A 148 -25.62 20.70 -15.84
N SER A 149 -25.56 20.22 -17.08
CA SER A 149 -25.40 21.10 -18.22
C SER A 149 -26.61 22.00 -18.23
N SER A 150 -26.44 23.26 -17.84
CA SER A 150 -27.43 24.29 -18.11
C SER A 150 -27.65 24.37 -19.61
N PRO A 151 -28.93 24.46 -20.09
CA PRO A 151 -29.23 24.62 -21.50
C PRO A 151 -28.68 25.92 -22.08
#